data_56252858c8552e3cef8106426ae186c6
#
_entry.id   56252858c8552e3cef8106426ae186c6
#
_cell.length_a   1.000
_cell.length_b   1.000
_cell.length_c   1.000
_cell.angle_alpha   90.00
_cell.angle_beta   90.00
_cell.angle_gamma   90.00
#
_symmetry.space_group_name_H-M   'P 1'
#
loop_
_entity.id
_entity.type
_entity.pdbx_description
1 polymer ?
#
loop_
_entity_poly.entity_id
_entity_poly.type
_entity_poly.pdbx_seq_one_letter_code
_entity_poly.pdbx_strand_id
1 'polypeptide(L)'
;HADRLADAIARPVDRYLFATGESAIEELVLERCRARGLTLATAESCTGGLIAARLTDVPGSSDVVRGGVVAYANDVKTVALDVPDDLIAVHGAVSAEVARAMARGVRARLQADIGIAVTGVAGPGGGTPEKPVGLVFLHASGPDGELAQRFELPGEREWIRSRAAVAALHLVRRLLAQSRDEAT
;
A
#
# COMPACT_ATOMS: atom_id res chain seq x y z
N HIS A 1 14.49 -30.34 -16.44
CA HIS A 1 13.06 -30.71 -16.48
C HIS A 1 12.24 -29.83 -15.52
N ALA A 2 12.77 -29.60 -14.31
CA ALA A 2 12.11 -28.74 -13.30
C ALA A 2 11.95 -27.27 -13.80
N ASP A 3 12.99 -26.70 -14.40
CA ASP A 3 12.97 -25.32 -14.89
C ASP A 3 11.92 -25.10 -15.99
N ARG A 4 11.77 -26.06 -16.91
CA ARG A 4 10.75 -25.99 -17.97
C ARG A 4 9.32 -26.10 -17.43
N LEU A 5 9.13 -26.86 -16.34
CA LEU A 5 7.84 -26.98 -15.69
C LEU A 5 7.52 -25.68 -14.90
N ALA A 6 8.52 -25.13 -14.22
CA ALA A 6 8.39 -23.84 -13.55
C ALA A 6 8.00 -22.74 -14.53
N ASP A 7 8.67 -22.64 -15.68
CA ASP A 7 8.34 -21.67 -16.73
C ASP A 7 6.93 -21.86 -17.32
N ALA A 8 6.51 -23.12 -17.50
CA ALA A 8 5.19 -23.43 -18.05
C ALA A 8 4.05 -23.07 -17.09
N ILE A 9 4.29 -23.19 -15.77
CA ILE A 9 3.34 -22.78 -14.73
C ILE A 9 3.39 -21.27 -14.51
N ALA A 10 4.57 -20.67 -14.61
CA ALA A 10 4.77 -19.24 -14.39
C ALA A 10 4.02 -18.39 -15.43
N ARG A 11 4.08 -18.73 -16.72
CA ARG A 11 3.48 -17.95 -17.81
C ARG A 11 2.01 -17.56 -17.62
N PRO A 12 1.08 -18.48 -17.28
CA PRO A 12 -0.34 -18.14 -17.09
C PRO A 12 -0.59 -17.25 -15.88
N VAL A 13 0.31 -17.28 -14.89
CA VAL A 13 0.16 -16.57 -13.60
C VAL A 13 1.22 -15.48 -13.38
N ASP A 14 2.01 -15.19 -14.41
CA ASP A 14 3.14 -14.25 -14.36
C ASP A 14 2.78 -12.90 -13.73
N ARG A 15 1.60 -12.36 -14.05
CA ARG A 15 1.08 -11.12 -13.42
C ARG A 15 0.86 -11.23 -11.90
N TYR A 16 0.81 -12.45 -11.35
CA TYR A 16 0.64 -12.73 -9.92
C TYR A 16 1.93 -13.23 -9.27
N LEU A 17 2.91 -13.69 -10.08
CA LEU A 17 4.21 -14.10 -9.58
C LEU A 17 5.04 -12.85 -9.23
N PHE A 18 5.47 -12.77 -8.00
CA PHE A 18 6.31 -11.68 -7.50
C PHE A 18 7.69 -12.14 -7.02
N ALA A 19 7.84 -13.43 -6.75
CA ALA A 19 9.11 -14.07 -6.44
C ALA A 19 9.04 -15.58 -6.75
N THR A 20 10.17 -16.18 -7.06
CA THR A 20 10.33 -17.64 -7.28
C THR A 20 10.96 -18.35 -6.07
N GLY A 21 10.92 -17.72 -4.89
CA GLY A 21 11.50 -18.22 -3.64
C GLY A 21 10.62 -17.95 -2.43
N GLU A 22 11.16 -18.16 -1.24
CA GLU A 22 10.48 -17.96 0.05
C GLU A 22 10.50 -16.51 0.55
N SER A 23 10.96 -15.54 -0.27
CA SER A 23 11.08 -14.14 0.15
C SER A 23 9.72 -13.53 0.46
N ALA A 24 9.59 -12.93 1.63
CA ALA A 24 8.41 -12.18 2.02
C ALA A 24 8.24 -10.92 1.15
N ILE A 25 7.00 -10.46 0.96
CA ILE A 25 6.73 -9.27 0.14
C ILE A 25 7.41 -8.02 0.71
N GLU A 26 7.56 -7.94 2.02
CA GLU A 26 8.25 -6.88 2.74
C GLU A 26 9.73 -6.79 2.32
N GLU A 27 10.42 -7.92 2.34
CA GLU A 27 11.83 -8.01 1.95
C GLU A 27 12.02 -7.58 0.50
N LEU A 28 11.16 -8.09 -0.40
CA LEU A 28 11.22 -7.76 -1.81
C LEU A 28 10.99 -6.25 -2.08
N VAL A 29 10.06 -5.62 -1.36
CA VAL A 29 9.82 -4.17 -1.46
C VAL A 29 11.04 -3.40 -0.99
N LEU A 30 11.59 -3.75 0.18
CA LEU A 30 12.77 -3.09 0.73
C LEU A 30 14.00 -3.25 -0.16
N GLU A 31 14.27 -4.44 -0.67
CA GLU A 31 15.37 -4.70 -1.60
C GLU A 31 15.25 -3.86 -2.88
N ARG A 32 14.06 -3.77 -3.46
CA ARG A 32 13.82 -2.96 -4.66
C ARG A 32 13.97 -1.46 -4.39
N CYS A 33 13.55 -0.99 -3.24
CA CYS A 33 13.78 0.38 -2.82
C CYS A 33 15.29 0.67 -2.65
N ARG A 34 16.03 -0.20 -1.96
CA ARG A 34 17.49 -0.09 -1.81
C ARG A 34 18.22 -0.04 -3.14
N ALA A 35 17.89 -0.98 -4.04
CA ALA A 35 18.51 -1.06 -5.36
C ALA A 35 18.32 0.22 -6.21
N ARG A 36 17.34 1.05 -5.85
CA ARG A 36 17.03 2.31 -6.54
C ARG A 36 17.34 3.55 -5.69
N GLY A 37 17.85 3.38 -4.48
CA GLY A 37 18.09 4.48 -3.55
C GLY A 37 16.83 5.22 -3.13
N LEU A 38 15.66 4.54 -3.10
CA LEU A 38 14.36 5.12 -2.78
C LEU A 38 13.96 4.82 -1.33
N THR A 39 13.31 5.79 -0.71
CA THR A 39 12.72 5.71 0.63
C THR A 39 11.21 5.58 0.59
N LEU A 40 10.60 4.99 1.63
CA LEU A 40 9.18 4.68 1.73
C LEU A 40 8.57 5.22 3.02
N ALA A 41 7.35 5.76 2.92
CA ALA A 41 6.51 6.15 4.07
C ALA A 41 5.09 5.58 3.94
N THR A 42 4.44 5.30 5.08
CA THR A 42 3.08 4.72 5.14
C THR A 42 2.06 5.68 5.74
N ALA A 43 0.86 5.73 5.15
CA ALA A 43 -0.31 6.43 5.69
C ALA A 43 -1.45 5.43 5.89
N GLU A 44 -1.76 5.11 7.13
CA GLU A 44 -2.63 4.00 7.47
C GLU A 44 -3.89 4.46 8.20
N SER A 45 -5.06 4.02 7.72
CA SER A 45 -6.31 4.18 8.42
C SER A 45 -6.77 2.82 8.96
N CYS A 46 -7.52 2.04 8.20
CA CYS A 46 -8.08 0.77 8.68
C CYS A 46 -7.04 -0.31 9.03
N THR A 47 -5.84 -0.24 8.50
CA THR A 47 -4.73 -1.16 8.83
C THR A 47 -4.08 -0.83 10.17
N GLY A 48 -4.13 0.44 10.60
CA GLY A 48 -3.73 0.86 11.95
C GLY A 48 -2.27 0.56 12.30
N GLY A 49 -1.34 0.76 11.36
CA GLY A 49 0.10 0.57 11.55
C GLY A 49 0.64 -0.80 11.08
N LEU A 50 -0.22 -1.69 10.55
CA LEU A 50 0.22 -3.04 10.13
C LEU A 50 1.22 -3.02 8.97
N ILE A 51 1.13 -2.06 8.06
CA ILE A 51 2.07 -1.96 6.93
C ILE A 51 3.45 -1.55 7.47
N ALA A 52 3.48 -0.52 8.31
CA ALA A 52 4.71 -0.07 8.94
C ALA A 52 5.34 -1.18 9.82
N ALA A 53 4.53 -1.89 10.63
CA ALA A 53 4.99 -2.99 11.44
C ALA A 53 5.66 -4.08 10.61
N ARG A 54 4.98 -4.56 9.56
CA ARG A 54 5.52 -5.59 8.65
C ARG A 54 6.83 -5.19 7.99
N LEU A 55 6.95 -3.94 7.55
CA LEU A 55 8.20 -3.43 6.97
C LEU A 55 9.33 -3.36 7.99
N THR A 56 9.01 -2.94 9.23
CA THR A 56 10.01 -2.79 10.29
C THR A 56 10.38 -4.10 10.98
N ASP A 57 9.62 -5.19 10.78
CA ASP A 57 10.00 -6.55 11.19
C ASP A 57 11.23 -7.06 10.41
N VAL A 58 11.51 -6.48 9.23
CA VAL A 58 12.67 -6.86 8.43
C VAL A 58 13.92 -6.12 8.94
N PRO A 59 14.97 -6.83 9.37
CA PRO A 59 16.22 -6.21 9.81
C PRO A 59 16.82 -5.29 8.74
N GLY A 60 17.30 -4.11 9.17
CA GLY A 60 17.87 -3.12 8.27
C GLY A 60 16.85 -2.30 7.46
N SER A 61 15.55 -2.40 7.77
CA SER A 61 14.50 -1.62 7.10
C SER A 61 14.66 -0.09 7.25
N SER A 62 15.41 0.36 8.27
CA SER A 62 15.63 1.78 8.57
C SER A 62 16.36 2.57 7.49
N ASP A 63 17.05 1.91 6.57
CA ASP A 63 17.67 2.54 5.40
C ASP A 63 16.66 2.92 4.31
N VAL A 64 15.47 2.31 4.33
CA VAL A 64 14.40 2.56 3.38
C VAL A 64 13.19 3.23 4.03
N VAL A 65 12.76 2.74 5.20
CA VAL A 65 11.52 3.21 5.85
C VAL A 65 11.76 4.53 6.58
N ARG A 66 11.12 5.59 6.11
CA ARG A 66 11.18 6.93 6.74
C ARG A 66 10.26 7.04 7.95
N GLY A 67 9.21 6.21 8.00
CA GLY A 67 8.22 6.20 9.06
C GLY A 67 6.81 5.98 8.53
N GLY A 68 5.82 6.16 9.41
CA GLY A 68 4.42 6.01 9.05
C GLY A 68 3.50 6.85 9.92
N VAL A 69 2.35 7.23 9.35
CA VAL A 69 1.30 7.96 10.06
C VAL A 69 0.04 7.08 10.15
N VAL A 70 -0.40 6.79 11.36
CA VAL A 70 -1.70 6.16 11.60
C VAL A 70 -2.76 7.26 11.69
N ALA A 71 -3.35 7.61 10.54
CA ALA A 71 -4.39 8.63 10.40
C ALA A 71 -5.78 7.99 10.56
N TYR A 72 -6.13 7.56 11.79
CA TYR A 72 -7.34 6.78 12.04
C TYR A 72 -8.60 7.64 12.03
N ALA A 73 -8.60 8.78 12.70
CA ALA A 73 -9.67 9.76 12.69
C ALA A 73 -9.56 10.71 11.48
N ASN A 74 -10.65 11.40 11.11
CA ASN A 74 -10.66 12.27 9.94
C ASN A 74 -9.81 13.53 10.15
N ASP A 75 -9.89 14.13 11.31
CA ASP A 75 -9.07 15.29 11.69
C ASP A 75 -7.57 14.97 11.66
N VAL A 76 -7.18 13.73 12.02
CA VAL A 76 -5.77 13.30 11.91
C VAL A 76 -5.33 13.21 10.44
N LYS A 77 -6.23 12.81 9.52
CA LYS A 77 -5.93 12.84 8.08
C LYS A 77 -5.61 14.25 7.60
N THR A 78 -6.40 15.22 8.07
CA THR A 78 -6.19 16.63 7.74
C THR A 78 -4.93 17.19 8.39
N VAL A 79 -4.77 17.04 9.70
CA VAL A 79 -3.66 17.66 10.44
C VAL A 79 -2.30 17.02 10.12
N ALA A 80 -2.25 15.68 10.05
CA ALA A 80 -0.99 14.96 9.88
C ALA A 80 -0.58 14.74 8.42
N LEU A 81 -1.55 14.71 7.49
CA LEU A 81 -1.31 14.34 6.10
C LEU A 81 -1.76 15.42 5.10
N ASP A 82 -2.21 16.57 5.57
CA ASP A 82 -2.72 17.67 4.74
C ASP A 82 -3.87 17.25 3.79
N VAL A 83 -4.67 16.25 4.19
CA VAL A 83 -5.87 15.85 3.43
C VAL A 83 -6.90 16.95 3.57
N PRO A 84 -7.40 17.57 2.48
CA PRO A 84 -8.39 18.64 2.57
C PRO A 84 -9.70 18.18 3.22
N ASP A 85 -10.25 18.99 4.14
CA ASP A 85 -11.51 18.67 4.83
C ASP A 85 -12.69 18.58 3.86
N ASP A 86 -12.73 19.44 2.84
CA ASP A 86 -13.75 19.41 1.78
C ASP A 86 -13.67 18.10 0.95
N LEU A 87 -12.46 17.57 0.70
CA LEU A 87 -12.30 16.28 0.04
C LEU A 87 -12.93 15.16 0.86
N ILE A 88 -12.72 15.17 2.19
CA ILE A 88 -13.33 14.20 3.09
C ILE A 88 -14.85 14.39 3.16
N ALA A 89 -15.34 15.63 3.19
CA ALA A 89 -16.76 15.94 3.23
C ALA A 89 -17.50 15.46 1.97
N VAL A 90 -16.91 15.64 0.79
CA VAL A 90 -17.52 15.28 -0.51
C VAL A 90 -17.45 13.78 -0.77
N HIS A 91 -16.28 13.16 -0.59
CA HIS A 91 -16.03 11.76 -0.99
C HIS A 91 -16.13 10.77 0.17
N GLY A 92 -16.10 11.27 1.41
CA GLY A 92 -15.97 10.48 2.62
C GLY A 92 -14.54 9.94 2.82
N ALA A 93 -14.19 9.63 4.05
CA ALA A 93 -12.85 9.16 4.41
C ALA A 93 -12.42 7.87 3.70
N VAL A 94 -13.38 7.03 3.32
CA VAL A 94 -13.15 5.79 2.57
C VAL A 94 -13.46 6.06 1.10
N SER A 95 -12.45 6.47 0.36
CA SER A 95 -12.54 6.82 -1.08
C SER A 95 -11.16 6.79 -1.74
N ALA A 96 -11.15 6.70 -3.07
CA ALA A 96 -9.92 6.74 -3.86
C ALA A 96 -9.22 8.10 -3.75
N GLU A 97 -9.99 9.17 -3.71
CA GLU A 97 -9.53 10.56 -3.59
C GLU A 97 -8.79 10.79 -2.28
N VAL A 98 -9.37 10.32 -1.17
CA VAL A 98 -8.74 10.43 0.16
C VAL A 98 -7.51 9.52 0.26
N ALA A 99 -7.54 8.30 -0.27
CA ALA A 99 -6.36 7.43 -0.32
C ALA A 99 -5.20 8.10 -1.07
N ARG A 100 -5.50 8.76 -2.21
CA ARG A 100 -4.52 9.52 -2.99
C ARG A 100 -3.93 10.68 -2.21
N ALA A 101 -4.78 11.48 -1.57
CA ALA A 101 -4.35 12.60 -0.77
C ALA A 101 -3.46 12.15 0.41
N MET A 102 -3.84 11.07 1.10
CA MET A 102 -3.05 10.47 2.18
C MET A 102 -1.66 10.00 1.70
N ALA A 103 -1.58 9.34 0.54
CA ALA A 103 -0.32 8.85 0.00
C ALA A 103 0.64 9.99 -0.36
N ARG A 104 0.12 11.03 -1.00
CA ARG A 104 0.88 12.26 -1.32
C ARG A 104 1.27 13.01 -0.05
N GLY A 105 0.36 13.13 0.89
CA GLY A 105 0.57 13.80 2.17
C GLY A 105 1.69 13.17 2.98
N VAL A 106 1.69 11.84 3.17
CA VAL A 106 2.74 11.16 3.93
C VAL A 106 4.10 11.24 3.23
N ARG A 107 4.11 11.16 1.90
CA ARG A 107 5.31 11.32 1.09
C ARG A 107 5.95 12.69 1.33
N ALA A 108 5.17 13.75 1.29
CA ALA A 108 5.63 15.12 1.52
C ALA A 108 6.07 15.35 2.97
N ARG A 109 5.26 14.95 3.95
CA ARG A 109 5.51 15.16 5.38
C ARG A 109 6.76 14.46 5.88
N LEU A 110 7.00 13.25 5.43
CA LEU A 110 8.16 12.45 5.86
C LEU A 110 9.34 12.53 4.87
N GLN A 111 9.21 13.36 3.83
CA GLN A 111 10.25 13.53 2.80
C GLN A 111 10.70 12.17 2.24
N ALA A 112 9.73 11.31 1.95
CA ALA A 112 9.96 10.00 1.35
C ALA A 112 9.79 10.07 -0.17
N ASP A 113 10.47 9.17 -0.89
CA ASP A 113 10.33 9.06 -2.35
C ASP A 113 9.02 8.36 -2.73
N ILE A 114 8.57 7.43 -1.89
CA ILE A 114 7.33 6.69 -2.08
C ILE A 114 6.42 6.87 -0.87
N GLY A 115 5.14 7.21 -1.12
CA GLY A 115 4.07 7.19 -0.14
C GLY A 115 3.07 6.10 -0.48
N ILE A 116 2.74 5.22 0.48
CA ILE A 116 1.65 4.25 0.37
C ILE A 116 0.55 4.57 1.36
N ALA A 117 -0.70 4.61 0.90
CA ALA A 117 -1.85 4.87 1.75
C ALA A 117 -2.91 3.77 1.66
N VAL A 118 -3.59 3.55 2.80
CA VAL A 118 -4.72 2.65 2.93
C VAL A 118 -5.85 3.32 3.70
N THR A 119 -7.04 3.33 3.12
CA THR A 119 -8.29 3.65 3.82
C THR A 119 -9.37 2.63 3.49
N GLY A 120 -10.27 2.32 4.43
CA GLY A 120 -11.27 1.28 4.19
C GLY A 120 -12.16 1.00 5.39
N VAL A 121 -13.14 0.13 5.19
CA VAL A 121 -14.09 -0.36 6.20
C VAL A 121 -13.69 -1.78 6.59
N ALA A 122 -13.01 -1.94 7.72
CA ALA A 122 -12.55 -3.25 8.18
C ALA A 122 -13.63 -4.05 8.94
N GLY A 123 -14.73 -3.42 9.31
CA GLY A 123 -15.82 -4.08 10.07
C GLY A 123 -15.53 -4.29 11.55
N PRO A 124 -16.43 -5.02 12.29
CA PRO A 124 -17.68 -5.61 11.81
C PRO A 124 -18.77 -4.57 11.50
N GLY A 125 -18.71 -3.38 12.08
CA GLY A 125 -19.62 -2.26 11.84
C GLY A 125 -19.05 -1.23 10.88
N GLY A 126 -19.81 -0.12 10.66
CA GLY A 126 -19.38 1.02 9.85
C GLY A 126 -19.53 0.84 8.33
N GLY A 127 -20.06 -0.29 7.86
CA GLY A 127 -20.40 -0.48 6.46
C GLY A 127 -21.76 0.11 6.11
N THR A 128 -21.91 0.58 4.86
CA THR A 128 -23.17 0.96 4.22
C THR A 128 -23.32 0.18 2.91
N PRO A 129 -24.51 0.21 2.24
CA PRO A 129 -24.65 -0.41 0.93
C PRO A 129 -23.63 0.12 -0.11
N GLU A 130 -23.29 1.40 -0.05
CA GLU A 130 -22.35 2.06 -0.96
C GLU A 130 -20.88 1.81 -0.55
N LYS A 131 -20.64 1.61 0.73
CA LYS A 131 -19.32 1.37 1.31
C LYS A 131 -19.36 0.15 2.26
N PRO A 132 -19.45 -1.06 1.71
CA PRO A 132 -19.60 -2.28 2.51
C PRO A 132 -18.36 -2.57 3.35
N VAL A 133 -18.52 -3.41 4.38
CA VAL A 133 -17.40 -4.01 5.10
C VAL A 133 -16.52 -4.77 4.10
N GLY A 134 -15.21 -4.57 4.18
CA GLY A 134 -14.23 -5.12 3.26
C GLY A 134 -13.83 -4.15 2.13
N LEU A 135 -14.55 -3.04 1.93
CA LEU A 135 -14.15 -2.02 0.97
C LEU A 135 -12.86 -1.33 1.43
N VAL A 136 -11.82 -1.41 0.59
CA VAL A 136 -10.51 -0.83 0.84
C VAL A 136 -10.01 -0.13 -0.41
N PHE A 137 -9.49 1.08 -0.23
CA PHE A 137 -8.77 1.84 -1.25
C PHE A 137 -7.30 1.93 -0.88
N LEU A 138 -6.46 1.62 -1.85
CA LEU A 138 -5.02 1.72 -1.78
C LEU A 138 -4.52 2.75 -2.79
N HIS A 139 -3.50 3.51 -2.42
CA HIS A 139 -2.82 4.41 -3.33
C HIS A 139 -1.32 4.47 -3.04
N ALA A 140 -0.50 4.21 -4.04
CA ALA A 140 0.94 4.38 -3.99
C ALA A 140 1.35 5.55 -4.90
N SER A 141 2.12 6.49 -4.36
CA SER A 141 2.65 7.66 -5.08
C SER A 141 4.18 7.62 -5.03
N GLY A 142 4.82 7.70 -6.17
CA GLY A 142 6.28 7.63 -6.30
C GLY A 142 6.84 8.64 -7.31
N PRO A 143 8.16 8.66 -7.52
CA PRO A 143 8.79 9.56 -8.47
C PRO A 143 8.36 9.29 -9.93
N ASP A 144 8.10 8.03 -10.28
CA ASP A 144 7.79 7.60 -11.64
C ASP A 144 6.28 7.47 -11.90
N GLY A 145 5.43 7.90 -10.97
CA GLY A 145 3.98 7.85 -11.15
C GLY A 145 3.21 7.41 -9.92
N GLU A 146 1.96 7.05 -10.14
CA GLU A 146 1.03 6.65 -9.10
C GLU A 146 0.24 5.41 -9.51
N LEU A 147 -0.05 4.54 -8.56
CA LEU A 147 -0.95 3.41 -8.72
C LEU A 147 -2.05 3.44 -7.67
N ALA A 148 -3.26 3.14 -8.10
CA ALA A 148 -4.41 2.99 -7.22
C ALA A 148 -5.03 1.59 -7.38
N GLN A 149 -5.61 1.10 -6.30
CA GLN A 149 -6.37 -0.15 -6.32
C GLN A 149 -7.54 -0.09 -5.33
N ARG A 150 -8.68 -0.65 -5.75
CA ARG A 150 -9.86 -0.84 -4.92
C ARG A 150 -10.10 -2.33 -4.73
N PHE A 151 -10.44 -2.72 -3.51
CA PHE A 151 -10.82 -4.09 -3.16
C PHE A 151 -12.14 -4.14 -2.40
N GLU A 152 -12.81 -5.26 -2.50
CA GLU A 152 -13.83 -5.72 -1.57
C GLU A 152 -13.32 -7.04 -0.97
N LEU A 153 -12.63 -6.93 0.15
CA LEU A 153 -11.98 -8.05 0.81
C LEU A 153 -12.99 -8.81 1.69
N PRO A 154 -13.20 -10.09 1.47
CA PRO A 154 -14.09 -10.89 2.32
C PRO A 154 -13.42 -11.26 3.64
N GLY A 155 -14.26 -11.54 4.65
CA GLY A 155 -13.83 -12.07 5.93
C GLY A 155 -14.00 -11.10 7.09
N GLU A 156 -13.47 -11.49 8.23
CA GLU A 156 -13.52 -10.72 9.46
C GLU A 156 -12.47 -9.59 9.49
N ARG A 157 -12.62 -8.68 10.43
CA ARG A 157 -11.78 -7.48 10.61
C ARG A 157 -10.28 -7.75 10.55
N GLU A 158 -9.82 -8.78 11.23
CA GLU A 158 -8.40 -9.14 11.28
C GLU A 158 -7.88 -9.52 9.88
N TRP A 159 -8.63 -10.36 9.17
CA TRP A 159 -8.31 -10.80 7.82
C TRP A 159 -8.33 -9.67 6.80
N ILE A 160 -9.35 -8.78 6.88
CA ILE A 160 -9.45 -7.61 6.01
C ILE A 160 -8.22 -6.72 6.19
N ARG A 161 -7.85 -6.40 7.44
CA ARG A 161 -6.69 -5.57 7.75
C ARG A 161 -5.38 -6.19 7.28
N SER A 162 -5.18 -7.48 7.56
CA SER A 162 -3.97 -8.21 7.15
C SER A 162 -3.83 -8.27 5.62
N ARG A 163 -4.90 -8.61 4.92
CA ARG A 163 -4.91 -8.65 3.44
C ARG A 163 -4.72 -7.27 2.82
N ALA A 164 -5.31 -6.23 3.40
CA ALA A 164 -5.11 -4.86 2.95
C ALA A 164 -3.64 -4.42 3.06
N ALA A 165 -2.97 -4.80 4.16
CA ALA A 165 -1.54 -4.50 4.34
C ALA A 165 -0.67 -5.23 3.29
N VAL A 166 -0.91 -6.51 3.05
CA VAL A 166 -0.20 -7.28 2.02
C VAL A 166 -0.46 -6.69 0.62
N ALA A 167 -1.72 -6.38 0.31
CA ALA A 167 -2.09 -5.79 -0.98
C ALA A 167 -1.41 -4.42 -1.21
N ALA A 168 -1.24 -3.61 -0.15
CA ALA A 168 -0.52 -2.35 -0.21
C ALA A 168 0.95 -2.54 -0.59
N LEU A 169 1.64 -3.53 -0.01
CA LEU A 169 3.02 -3.86 -0.35
C LEU A 169 3.14 -4.36 -1.80
N HIS A 170 2.18 -5.17 -2.26
CA HIS A 170 2.13 -5.57 -3.68
C HIS A 170 1.91 -4.37 -4.61
N LEU A 171 1.14 -3.36 -4.20
CA LEU A 171 0.96 -2.14 -4.99
C LEU A 171 2.27 -1.37 -5.12
N VAL A 172 3.03 -1.21 -4.03
CA VAL A 172 4.38 -0.61 -4.05
C VAL A 172 5.32 -1.41 -4.95
N ARG A 173 5.33 -2.75 -4.85
CA ARG A 173 6.13 -3.61 -5.73
C ARG A 173 5.83 -3.37 -7.21
N ARG A 174 4.54 -3.23 -7.55
CA ARG A 174 4.11 -2.95 -8.94
C ARG A 174 4.55 -1.57 -9.40
N LEU A 175 4.44 -0.55 -8.54
CA LEU A 175 4.92 0.79 -8.83
C LEU A 175 6.43 0.77 -9.15
N LEU A 176 7.21 0.05 -8.35
CA LEU A 176 8.66 -0.10 -8.55
C LEU A 176 9.03 -0.90 -9.80
N ALA A 177 8.12 -1.69 -10.36
CA ALA A 177 8.37 -2.46 -11.59
C ALA A 177 8.12 -1.64 -12.87
N GLN A 178 7.21 -0.67 -12.87
CA GLN A 178 6.82 0.11 -14.06
C GLN A 178 7.97 0.91 -14.66
N SER A 179 8.89 1.38 -13.87
CA SER A 179 10.06 2.17 -14.32
C SER A 179 11.12 1.37 -15.07
N ARG A 180 10.99 0.05 -15.21
CA ARG A 180 11.93 -0.78 -16.00
C ARG A 180 11.52 -0.93 -17.46
N ASP A 181 10.23 -0.81 -17.76
CA ASP A 181 9.71 -1.04 -19.11
C ASP A 181 9.85 0.20 -20.02
N GLU A 182 10.14 1.39 -19.47
CA GLU A 182 10.38 2.62 -20.23
C GLU A 182 11.86 2.83 -20.61
N ALA A 183 12.76 1.96 -20.15
CA ALA A 183 14.22 2.07 -20.37
C ALA A 183 14.75 1.03 -21.37
N THR A 184 13.89 0.33 -22.11
CA THR A 184 14.25 -0.62 -23.18
C THR A 184 13.66 -0.19 -24.49
#